data_d130a634d782debba9b022e4414068e1
#
_entry.id   d130a634d782debba9b022e4414068e1
#
_cell.length_a   1.000
_cell.length_b   1.000
_cell.length_c   1.000
_cell.angle_alpha   90.00
_cell.angle_beta   90.00
_cell.angle_gamma   90.00
#
_symmetry.space_group_name_H-M   'P 1'
#
loop_
_entity.id
_entity.type
_entity.pdbx_description
1 polymer ?
#
loop_
_entity_poly.entity_id
_entity_poly.type
_entity_poly.pdbx_seq_one_letter_code
_entity_poly.pdbx_strand_id
1 'polypeptide(L)'
;MILTLWYIFCWVTIIASIFLLVLEAVWSTLRRLAVNSTTATHEIARLGKHHPLGRVHGNAVVAGGSMAGLATAVVCSKFFERVIVIEPDSMNEHKRTRVAQAEQIHGLQAVALQVLRGIIPGFDSRLYKHGGRVLESNGQLQLGPTNISFKPGSLPDTLFISRLSLEKLLREYVRSIPTIEIVQGSVTRITPDVTRQRIECVTVQAKGCSSETLEFDAAMFADCTGPATIGLRLLEKTQNAGWGPYPKTSYDPKISYATALIPVPGRLKDILPIFTRHLDEYSTFSKLGYVKSIVPHPEQDDRIVCMVRSDEDHLMCGVGGWNLSLEARPRSFGDYIQQVDSIWQNASDGKSAEGDASRIAVMDTLRAIEVALGEDGIIPEFKYCKMGSCYKIDYTSAPKPSNFVTIGDSFLRVNPTFGQGISKALVDVATLNGVILDTTLVPSSSTGMPGWGLPATFSNEMFARQIPRVMHMWDSTKGSDYGRRGTELVEGETPDIGEFGRNYWRRVIQVANKDKNAAADIIRSLQLIAPPLDLLRPSLFIRGMWYGTKAP
;
A
#
# COMPACT_ATOMS: atom_id res chain seq x y z
N MET A 1 -5.54 -50.27 38.04
CA MET A 1 -5.86 -48.82 38.04
C MET A 1 -4.75 -47.98 37.41
N ILE A 2 -3.48 -48.05 37.84
CA ILE A 2 -2.37 -47.25 37.29
C ILE A 2 -2.11 -47.58 35.80
N LEU A 3 -2.03 -48.87 35.43
CA LEU A 3 -1.84 -49.32 34.04
C LEU A 3 -2.98 -48.89 33.13
N THR A 4 -4.22 -48.89 33.57
CA THR A 4 -5.40 -48.47 32.81
C THR A 4 -5.37 -46.96 32.57
N LEU A 5 -5.00 -46.15 33.55
CA LEU A 5 -4.83 -44.71 33.44
C LEU A 5 -3.70 -44.37 32.48
N TRP A 6 -2.59 -45.10 32.52
CA TRP A 6 -1.47 -44.91 31.59
C TRP A 6 -1.85 -45.25 30.15
N TYR A 7 -2.64 -46.31 29.93
CA TYR A 7 -3.15 -46.68 28.60
C TYR A 7 -4.10 -45.62 28.02
N ILE A 8 -5.01 -45.10 28.85
CA ILE A 8 -5.91 -44.01 28.47
C ILE A 8 -5.11 -42.75 28.11
N PHE A 9 -4.11 -42.40 28.92
CA PHE A 9 -3.22 -41.26 28.64
C PHE A 9 -2.49 -41.41 27.30
N CYS A 10 -1.93 -42.60 27.01
CA CYS A 10 -1.27 -42.86 25.73
C CYS A 10 -2.24 -42.70 24.53
N TRP A 11 -3.45 -43.26 24.62
CA TRP A 11 -4.45 -43.12 23.57
C TRP A 11 -4.91 -41.67 23.37
N VAL A 12 -5.15 -40.94 24.43
CA VAL A 12 -5.49 -39.52 24.35
C VAL A 12 -4.37 -38.72 23.68
N THR A 13 -3.12 -39.02 24.05
CA THR A 13 -1.95 -38.34 23.43
C THR A 13 -1.82 -38.68 21.95
N ILE A 14 -2.03 -39.93 21.56
CA ILE A 14 -2.00 -40.35 20.13
C ILE A 14 -3.11 -39.67 19.34
N ILE A 15 -4.35 -39.69 19.85
CA ILE A 15 -5.49 -39.04 19.20
C ILE A 15 -5.27 -37.53 19.06
N ALA A 16 -4.79 -36.89 20.14
CA ALA A 16 -4.47 -35.46 20.09
C ALA A 16 -3.36 -35.16 19.08
N SER A 17 -2.32 -36.01 19.00
CA SER A 17 -1.24 -35.84 18.01
C SER A 17 -1.73 -36.02 16.59
N ILE A 18 -2.57 -37.03 16.30
CA ILE A 18 -3.19 -37.21 14.97
C ILE A 18 -4.08 -36.03 14.63
N PHE A 19 -4.89 -35.55 15.56
CA PHE A 19 -5.73 -34.38 15.36
C PHE A 19 -4.90 -33.12 15.00
N LEU A 20 -3.80 -32.88 15.71
CA LEU A 20 -2.90 -31.78 15.43
C LEU A 20 -2.23 -31.89 14.06
N LEU A 21 -1.81 -33.10 13.65
CA LEU A 21 -1.24 -33.34 12.32
C LEU A 21 -2.26 -33.09 11.21
N VAL A 22 -3.51 -33.55 11.39
CA VAL A 22 -4.60 -33.29 10.43
C VAL A 22 -4.90 -31.78 10.36
N LEU A 23 -4.96 -31.11 11.51
CA LEU A 23 -5.18 -29.67 11.57
C LEU A 23 -4.06 -28.89 10.85
N GLU A 24 -2.81 -29.28 11.03
CA GLU A 24 -1.67 -28.66 10.36
C GLU A 24 -1.70 -28.92 8.84
N ALA A 25 -2.08 -30.12 8.41
CA ALA A 25 -2.22 -30.46 6.98
C ALA A 25 -3.34 -29.64 6.31
N VAL A 26 -4.49 -29.53 6.96
CA VAL A 26 -5.61 -28.69 6.51
C VAL A 26 -5.18 -27.23 6.46
N TRP A 27 -4.54 -26.73 7.52
CA TRP A 27 -4.02 -25.38 7.58
C TRP A 27 -3.02 -25.08 6.46
N SER A 28 -2.04 -25.95 6.25
CA SER A 28 -1.04 -25.83 5.19
C SER A 28 -1.68 -25.75 3.79
N THR A 29 -2.75 -26.52 3.57
CA THR A 29 -3.50 -26.50 2.31
C THR A 29 -4.27 -25.20 2.14
N LEU A 30 -5.01 -24.78 3.15
CA LEU A 30 -5.74 -23.50 3.13
C LEU A 30 -4.78 -22.32 2.96
N ARG A 31 -3.64 -22.34 3.64
CA ARG A 31 -2.61 -21.31 3.52
C ARG A 31 -2.05 -21.24 2.10
N ARG A 32 -1.78 -22.38 1.45
CA ARG A 32 -1.34 -22.41 0.04
C ARG A 32 -2.36 -21.77 -0.89
N LEU A 33 -3.64 -22.12 -0.74
CA LEU A 33 -4.72 -21.50 -1.52
C LEU A 33 -4.80 -20.00 -1.26
N ALA A 34 -4.71 -19.57 0.00
CA ALA A 34 -4.71 -18.15 0.36
C ALA A 34 -3.53 -17.39 -0.23
N VAL A 35 -2.29 -17.93 -0.17
CA VAL A 35 -1.11 -17.31 -0.78
C VAL A 35 -1.35 -17.11 -2.29
N ASN A 36 -1.84 -18.11 -3.00
CA ASN A 36 -2.06 -18.02 -4.43
C ASN A 36 -3.16 -17.02 -4.81
N SER A 37 -4.21 -16.90 -4.00
CA SER A 37 -5.36 -16.05 -4.32
C SER A 37 -5.23 -14.62 -3.78
N THR A 38 -4.67 -14.43 -2.58
CA THR A 38 -4.69 -13.13 -1.88
C THR A 38 -3.34 -12.42 -1.83
N THR A 39 -2.26 -13.01 -2.37
CA THR A 39 -0.96 -12.35 -2.49
C THR A 39 -0.48 -12.30 -3.93
N ALA A 40 0.49 -11.44 -4.23
CA ALA A 40 1.13 -11.37 -5.55
C ALA A 40 2.45 -12.16 -5.62
N THR A 41 2.73 -13.04 -4.66
CA THR A 41 4.03 -13.73 -4.54
C THR A 41 4.40 -14.51 -5.81
N HIS A 42 3.45 -15.21 -6.40
CA HIS A 42 3.67 -15.97 -7.62
C HIS A 42 3.98 -15.07 -8.82
N GLU A 43 3.29 -13.95 -8.96
CA GLU A 43 3.50 -12.98 -10.04
C GLU A 43 4.82 -12.23 -9.89
N ILE A 44 5.20 -11.90 -8.66
CA ILE A 44 6.47 -11.22 -8.36
C ILE A 44 7.66 -12.07 -8.85
N ALA A 45 7.63 -13.37 -8.64
CA ALA A 45 8.66 -14.30 -9.12
C ALA A 45 8.77 -14.36 -10.66
N ARG A 46 7.79 -13.81 -11.37
CA ARG A 46 7.69 -13.83 -12.84
C ARG A 46 7.86 -12.45 -13.47
N LEU A 47 8.07 -11.41 -12.66
CA LEU A 47 8.33 -10.06 -13.16
C LEU A 47 9.59 -10.04 -14.04
N GLY A 48 9.57 -9.19 -15.05
CA GLY A 48 10.67 -9.07 -16.02
C GLY A 48 10.71 -10.14 -17.09
N LYS A 49 9.87 -11.19 -17.03
CA LYS A 49 9.75 -12.20 -18.09
C LYS A 49 9.00 -11.64 -19.31
N HIS A 50 9.23 -12.25 -20.46
CA HIS A 50 8.54 -11.96 -21.70
C HIS A 50 7.48 -13.04 -21.99
N HIS A 51 6.44 -12.67 -22.75
CA HIS A 51 5.47 -13.65 -23.20
C HIS A 51 6.10 -14.59 -24.25
N PRO A 52 5.87 -15.92 -24.16
CA PRO A 52 6.52 -16.90 -25.05
C PRO A 52 6.16 -16.71 -26.54
N LEU A 53 4.98 -16.20 -26.84
CA LEU A 53 4.52 -15.94 -28.21
C LEU A 53 5.00 -14.58 -28.76
N GLY A 54 5.69 -13.76 -27.97
CA GLY A 54 6.16 -12.45 -28.38
C GLY A 54 5.30 -11.30 -27.83
N ARG A 55 5.28 -10.17 -28.55
CA ARG A 55 4.58 -8.96 -28.13
C ARG A 55 3.18 -8.89 -28.71
N VAL A 56 2.28 -8.25 -27.95
CA VAL A 56 0.96 -7.83 -28.41
C VAL A 56 1.14 -6.66 -29.40
N HIS A 57 0.52 -6.80 -30.56
CA HIS A 57 0.54 -5.77 -31.60
C HIS A 57 -0.26 -4.53 -31.16
N GLY A 58 0.30 -3.34 -31.42
CA GLY A 58 -0.33 -2.05 -31.10
C GLY A 58 0.07 -1.49 -29.74
N ASN A 59 -0.70 -0.50 -29.28
CA ASN A 59 -0.35 0.33 -28.13
C ASN A 59 -1.02 -0.16 -26.83
N ALA A 60 -0.25 -0.21 -25.74
CA ALA A 60 -0.81 -0.13 -24.39
C ALA A 60 -0.96 1.36 -24.02
N VAL A 61 -2.18 1.85 -23.92
CA VAL A 61 -2.46 3.23 -23.53
C VAL A 61 -2.69 3.29 -22.02
N VAL A 62 -1.84 4.04 -21.31
CA VAL A 62 -1.85 4.18 -19.85
C VAL A 62 -2.26 5.62 -19.49
N ALA A 63 -3.45 5.77 -18.93
CA ALA A 63 -3.94 7.06 -18.47
C ALA A 63 -3.47 7.33 -17.03
N GLY A 64 -2.64 8.35 -16.83
CA GLY A 64 -2.01 8.73 -15.56
C GLY A 64 -0.54 8.37 -15.49
N GLY A 65 0.31 9.34 -15.18
CA GLY A 65 1.78 9.24 -15.12
C GLY A 65 2.35 9.39 -13.71
N SER A 66 1.64 8.90 -12.67
CA SER A 66 2.15 8.77 -11.30
C SER A 66 2.57 7.31 -11.02
N MET A 67 2.76 6.95 -9.75
CA MET A 67 3.30 5.66 -9.31
C MET A 67 2.69 4.45 -10.03
N ALA A 68 1.35 4.37 -10.05
CA ALA A 68 0.62 3.27 -10.68
C ALA A 68 0.87 3.23 -12.20
N GLY A 69 0.72 4.35 -12.88
CA GLY A 69 0.87 4.41 -14.34
C GLY A 69 2.31 4.20 -14.80
N LEU A 70 3.29 4.77 -14.11
CA LEU A 70 4.71 4.57 -14.45
C LEU A 70 5.11 3.09 -14.30
N ALA A 71 4.72 2.44 -13.18
CA ALA A 71 5.00 1.02 -12.98
C ALA A 71 4.25 0.13 -14.01
N THR A 72 2.99 0.47 -14.33
CA THR A 72 2.21 -0.18 -15.39
C THR A 72 2.91 -0.06 -16.75
N ALA A 73 3.40 1.14 -17.09
CA ALA A 73 4.11 1.37 -18.34
C ALA A 73 5.38 0.51 -18.44
N VAL A 74 6.15 0.38 -17.35
CA VAL A 74 7.33 -0.49 -17.31
C VAL A 74 6.96 -1.94 -17.59
N VAL A 75 5.90 -2.45 -16.98
CA VAL A 75 5.43 -3.82 -17.24
C VAL A 75 4.96 -3.95 -18.67
N CYS A 76 4.10 -3.06 -19.14
CA CYS A 76 3.55 -3.10 -20.50
C CYS A 76 4.64 -3.02 -21.59
N SER A 77 5.75 -2.33 -21.33
CA SER A 77 6.87 -2.24 -22.29
C SER A 77 7.54 -3.59 -22.62
N LYS A 78 7.30 -4.62 -21.82
CA LYS A 78 7.77 -6.00 -22.07
C LYS A 78 6.84 -6.79 -22.97
N PHE A 79 5.56 -6.38 -23.05
CA PHE A 79 4.49 -7.17 -23.67
C PHE A 79 3.88 -6.50 -24.91
N PHE A 80 3.94 -5.19 -25.04
CA PHE A 80 3.36 -4.44 -26.16
C PHE A 80 4.46 -3.86 -27.03
N GLU A 81 4.15 -3.62 -28.29
CA GLU A 81 5.08 -2.98 -29.22
C GLU A 81 5.38 -1.56 -28.78
N ARG A 82 4.39 -0.85 -28.29
CA ARG A 82 4.50 0.53 -27.83
C ARG A 82 3.62 0.79 -26.61
N VAL A 83 4.05 1.69 -25.74
CA VAL A 83 3.31 2.14 -24.56
C VAL A 83 3.16 3.64 -24.61
N ILE A 84 1.94 4.14 -24.49
CA ILE A 84 1.64 5.57 -24.46
C ILE A 84 1.18 5.94 -23.05
N VAL A 85 1.98 6.75 -22.35
CA VAL A 85 1.62 7.27 -21.02
C VAL A 85 1.06 8.67 -21.17
N ILE A 86 -0.17 8.89 -20.73
CA ILE A 86 -0.85 10.18 -20.83
C ILE A 86 -0.91 10.81 -19.45
N GLU A 87 -0.27 11.97 -19.26
CA GLU A 87 -0.19 12.68 -17.98
C GLU A 87 -0.37 14.19 -18.18
N PRO A 88 -1.36 14.81 -17.51
CA PRO A 88 -1.61 16.26 -17.67
C PRO A 88 -0.58 17.15 -16.94
N ASP A 89 0.06 16.67 -15.85
CA ASP A 89 1.15 17.41 -15.21
C ASP A 89 2.44 17.28 -16.00
N SER A 90 3.29 18.32 -15.93
CA SER A 90 4.63 18.25 -16.52
C SER A 90 5.46 17.16 -15.86
N MET A 91 5.97 16.24 -16.65
CA MET A 91 6.86 15.19 -16.16
C MET A 91 8.28 15.69 -15.87
N ASN A 92 8.61 16.92 -16.27
CA ASN A 92 9.91 17.55 -16.04
C ASN A 92 9.97 18.32 -14.74
N GLU A 93 8.83 18.72 -14.19
CA GLU A 93 8.74 19.47 -12.96
C GLU A 93 8.67 18.54 -11.75
N HIS A 94 9.31 18.95 -10.64
CA HIS A 94 9.24 18.25 -9.37
C HIS A 94 7.87 18.46 -8.68
N LYS A 95 7.19 19.57 -8.96
CA LYS A 95 5.93 19.90 -8.33
C LYS A 95 4.77 19.18 -8.99
N ARG A 96 3.99 18.45 -8.18
CA ARG A 96 2.74 17.81 -8.59
C ARG A 96 1.57 18.65 -8.16
N THR A 97 0.77 19.12 -9.12
CA THR A 97 -0.40 19.98 -8.83
C THR A 97 -1.68 19.19 -8.57
N ARG A 98 -1.75 17.94 -9.05
CA ARG A 98 -2.95 17.09 -9.00
C ARG A 98 -2.87 15.96 -8.00
N VAL A 99 -1.77 15.84 -7.26
CA VAL A 99 -1.56 14.80 -6.25
C VAL A 99 -1.49 15.45 -4.87
N ALA A 100 -2.63 15.54 -4.20
CA ALA A 100 -2.74 16.18 -2.88
C ALA A 100 -1.79 15.60 -1.82
N GLN A 101 -1.41 14.34 -1.96
CA GLN A 101 -0.54 13.61 -1.02
C GLN A 101 0.94 13.60 -1.44
N ALA A 102 1.37 14.39 -2.43
CA ALA A 102 2.71 14.28 -2.98
C ALA A 102 3.82 14.44 -1.92
N GLU A 103 3.61 15.33 -0.96
CA GLU A 103 4.57 15.68 0.10
C GLU A 103 4.20 15.09 1.48
N GLN A 104 3.35 14.07 1.51
CA GLN A 104 2.90 13.43 2.75
C GLN A 104 3.68 12.15 3.05
N ILE A 105 3.56 11.64 4.28
CA ILE A 105 4.12 10.33 4.65
C ILE A 105 3.47 9.24 3.82
N HIS A 106 4.29 8.38 3.25
CA HIS A 106 3.86 7.17 2.56
C HIS A 106 4.56 5.96 3.17
N GLY A 107 3.76 5.01 3.66
CA GLY A 107 4.25 3.67 3.97
C GLY A 107 4.48 2.89 2.68
N LEU A 108 5.64 2.26 2.58
CA LEU A 108 5.96 1.37 1.46
C LEU A 108 6.22 -0.01 2.05
N GLN A 109 5.31 -0.94 1.79
CA GLN A 109 5.42 -2.30 2.30
C GLN A 109 6.49 -3.10 1.52
N ALA A 110 6.98 -4.19 2.11
CA ALA A 110 7.99 -5.06 1.51
C ALA A 110 7.59 -5.57 0.11
N VAL A 111 6.31 -5.81 -0.13
CA VAL A 111 5.80 -6.16 -1.46
C VAL A 111 6.14 -5.11 -2.51
N ALA A 112 6.13 -3.83 -2.16
CA ALA A 112 6.49 -2.75 -3.08
C ALA A 112 7.96 -2.84 -3.51
N LEU A 113 8.86 -3.09 -2.56
CA LEU A 113 10.28 -3.31 -2.85
C LEU A 113 10.48 -4.51 -3.79
N GLN A 114 9.79 -5.62 -3.51
CA GLN A 114 9.89 -6.83 -4.34
C GLN A 114 9.41 -6.58 -5.78
N VAL A 115 8.29 -5.87 -5.95
CA VAL A 115 7.78 -5.53 -7.28
C VAL A 115 8.74 -4.59 -8.01
N LEU A 116 9.21 -3.53 -7.36
CA LEU A 116 10.12 -2.56 -7.98
C LEU A 116 11.46 -3.20 -8.38
N ARG A 117 12.02 -4.08 -7.56
CA ARG A 117 13.21 -4.88 -7.92
C ARG A 117 12.94 -5.79 -9.12
N GLY A 118 11.73 -6.34 -9.23
CA GLY A 118 11.33 -7.23 -10.33
C GLY A 118 11.15 -6.52 -11.67
N ILE A 119 10.68 -5.26 -11.67
CA ILE A 119 10.42 -4.51 -12.90
C ILE A 119 11.57 -3.57 -13.31
N ILE A 120 12.44 -3.17 -12.37
CA ILE A 120 13.53 -2.21 -12.62
C ILE A 120 14.88 -2.87 -12.33
N PRO A 121 15.66 -3.22 -13.35
CA PRO A 121 17.02 -3.73 -13.16
C PRO A 121 17.90 -2.75 -12.37
N GLY A 122 18.61 -3.27 -11.35
CA GLY A 122 19.48 -2.45 -10.51
C GLY A 122 18.73 -1.43 -9.65
N PHE A 123 17.49 -1.72 -9.27
CA PHE A 123 16.61 -0.82 -8.51
C PHE A 123 17.30 -0.24 -7.26
N ASP A 124 17.94 -1.06 -6.44
CA ASP A 124 18.57 -0.62 -5.20
C ASP A 124 19.63 0.46 -5.44
N SER A 125 20.48 0.29 -6.45
CA SER A 125 21.49 1.29 -6.81
C SER A 125 20.87 2.61 -7.27
N ARG A 126 19.75 2.55 -7.98
CA ARG A 126 18.99 3.74 -8.39
C ARG A 126 18.32 4.40 -7.19
N LEU A 127 17.75 3.60 -6.29
CA LEU A 127 17.14 4.08 -5.05
C LEU A 127 18.14 4.87 -4.20
N TYR A 128 19.34 4.31 -3.99
CA TYR A 128 20.41 4.99 -3.24
C TYR A 128 20.84 6.32 -3.88
N LYS A 129 20.91 6.40 -5.20
CA LYS A 129 21.21 7.66 -5.91
C LYS A 129 20.15 8.74 -5.70
N HIS A 130 18.91 8.36 -5.39
CA HIS A 130 17.80 9.27 -5.10
C HIS A 130 17.59 9.49 -3.60
N GLY A 131 18.60 9.18 -2.77
CA GLY A 131 18.55 9.39 -1.34
C GLY A 131 17.81 8.31 -0.55
N GLY A 132 17.20 7.36 -1.22
CA GLY A 132 16.45 6.28 -0.57
C GLY A 132 17.34 5.21 0.07
N ARG A 133 16.76 4.38 0.91
CA ARG A 133 17.44 3.26 1.59
C ARG A 133 16.58 2.01 1.59
N VAL A 134 17.22 0.86 1.53
CA VAL A 134 16.61 -0.44 1.81
C VAL A 134 17.03 -0.84 3.22
N LEU A 135 16.07 -1.01 4.09
CA LEU A 135 16.29 -1.38 5.49
C LEU A 135 15.21 -2.39 5.90
N GLU A 136 15.50 -3.16 6.94
CA GLU A 136 14.51 -4.02 7.56
C GLU A 136 13.27 -3.21 7.99
N SER A 137 12.07 -3.77 7.80
CA SER A 137 10.79 -3.12 8.18
C SER A 137 10.58 -3.11 9.70
N ASN A 138 11.66 -2.91 10.42
CA ASN A 138 11.67 -2.74 11.85
C ASN A 138 11.25 -1.32 12.21
N GLY A 139 10.34 -1.20 13.10
CA GLY A 139 9.89 0.08 13.61
C GLY A 139 9.33 -0.11 14.99
N GLN A 140 9.39 0.92 15.80
CA GLN A 140 8.68 0.90 17.06
C GLN A 140 7.20 1.17 16.78
N LEU A 141 6.40 0.14 16.81
CA LEU A 141 4.95 0.23 16.64
C LEU A 141 4.28 0.12 18.01
N GLN A 142 3.66 1.22 18.44
CA GLN A 142 2.84 1.26 19.63
C GLN A 142 1.37 1.25 19.25
N LEU A 143 0.65 0.25 19.72
CA LEU A 143 -0.79 0.07 19.51
C LEU A 143 -1.49 0.08 20.86
N GLY A 144 -2.13 1.21 21.19
CA GLY A 144 -2.60 1.47 22.54
C GLY A 144 -1.44 1.38 23.53
N PRO A 145 -1.59 0.68 24.67
CA PRO A 145 -0.54 0.53 25.67
C PRO A 145 0.59 -0.43 25.25
N THR A 146 0.44 -1.15 24.14
CA THR A 146 1.36 -2.22 23.75
C THR A 146 2.41 -1.72 22.77
N ASN A 147 3.68 -1.83 23.15
CA ASN A 147 4.81 -1.59 22.28
C ASN A 147 5.30 -2.93 21.71
N ILE A 148 5.27 -3.08 20.38
CA ILE A 148 5.68 -4.31 19.71
C ILE A 148 7.16 -4.23 19.40
N SER A 149 7.92 -5.23 19.87
CA SER A 149 9.35 -5.38 19.57
C SER A 149 9.59 -6.62 18.70
N PHE A 150 10.64 -6.58 17.89
CA PHE A 150 11.00 -7.62 16.94
C PHE A 150 12.41 -8.14 17.23
N LYS A 151 12.67 -9.36 16.76
CA LYS A 151 14.02 -9.88 16.72
C LYS A 151 14.72 -9.27 15.50
N PRO A 152 15.91 -8.67 15.63
CA PRO A 152 16.70 -8.19 14.50
C PRO A 152 16.90 -9.29 13.44
N GLY A 153 16.83 -8.93 12.16
CA GLY A 153 16.95 -9.88 11.05
C GLY A 153 15.72 -10.78 10.83
N SER A 154 14.62 -10.57 11.57
CA SER A 154 13.40 -11.40 11.44
C SER A 154 12.34 -10.82 10.50
N LEU A 155 12.47 -9.55 10.15
CA LEU A 155 11.50 -8.83 9.35
C LEU A 155 11.98 -8.66 7.90
N PRO A 156 11.06 -8.55 6.96
CA PRO A 156 11.43 -8.30 5.58
C PRO A 156 12.03 -6.90 5.40
N ASP A 157 12.90 -6.76 4.41
CA ASP A 157 13.34 -5.45 3.95
C ASP A 157 12.20 -4.68 3.29
N THR A 158 12.22 -3.37 3.47
CA THR A 158 11.40 -2.42 2.71
C THR A 158 12.22 -1.20 2.31
N LEU A 159 11.60 -0.28 1.58
CA LEU A 159 12.27 0.92 1.11
C LEU A 159 11.80 2.16 1.88
N PHE A 160 12.74 3.06 2.14
CA PHE A 160 12.53 4.34 2.80
C PHE A 160 13.01 5.45 1.86
N ILE A 161 12.05 6.20 1.34
CA ILE A 161 12.23 7.26 0.36
C ILE A 161 10.97 8.11 0.33
N SER A 162 11.08 9.40 0.04
CA SER A 162 9.90 10.23 -0.20
C SER A 162 9.18 9.79 -1.48
N ARG A 163 7.89 10.04 -1.52
CA ARG A 163 7.10 9.77 -2.74
C ARG A 163 7.65 10.54 -3.95
N LEU A 164 8.05 11.79 -3.76
CA LEU A 164 8.56 12.64 -4.86
C LEU A 164 9.85 12.06 -5.44
N SER A 165 10.78 11.64 -4.60
CA SER A 165 12.04 11.04 -5.04
C SER A 165 11.85 9.68 -5.71
N LEU A 166 10.93 8.85 -5.18
CA LEU A 166 10.59 7.58 -5.83
C LEU A 166 9.90 7.80 -7.18
N GLU A 167 8.99 8.77 -7.28
CA GLU A 167 8.32 9.09 -8.55
C GLU A 167 9.32 9.66 -9.56
N LYS A 168 10.29 10.48 -9.13
CA LYS A 168 11.39 10.95 -9.97
C LYS A 168 12.23 9.80 -10.53
N LEU A 169 12.63 8.86 -9.69
CA LEU A 169 13.35 7.66 -10.10
C LEU A 169 12.57 6.88 -11.17
N LEU A 170 11.27 6.66 -10.95
CA LEU A 170 10.42 5.95 -11.91
C LEU A 170 10.30 6.71 -13.24
N ARG A 171 10.15 8.02 -13.22
CA ARG A 171 10.10 8.87 -14.43
C ARG A 171 11.39 8.79 -15.23
N GLU A 172 12.54 8.89 -14.56
CA GLU A 172 13.84 8.77 -15.22
C GLU A 172 14.01 7.39 -15.87
N TYR A 173 13.58 6.33 -15.17
CA TYR A 173 13.66 4.98 -15.71
C TYR A 173 12.71 4.78 -16.89
N VAL A 174 11.46 5.22 -16.80
CA VAL A 174 10.47 5.13 -17.89
C VAL A 174 10.97 5.83 -19.16
N ARG A 175 11.58 7.03 -19.02
CA ARG A 175 12.17 7.74 -20.15
C ARG A 175 13.34 7.03 -20.82
N SER A 176 14.01 6.14 -20.10
CA SER A 176 15.12 5.35 -20.65
C SER A 176 14.65 4.15 -21.48
N ILE A 177 13.33 3.88 -21.52
CA ILE A 177 12.76 2.74 -22.26
C ILE A 177 12.24 3.24 -23.62
N PRO A 178 12.87 2.86 -24.75
CA PRO A 178 12.55 3.41 -26.08
C PRO A 178 11.12 3.14 -26.55
N THR A 179 10.48 2.08 -26.04
CA THR A 179 9.11 1.71 -26.43
C THR A 179 8.03 2.49 -25.66
N ILE A 180 8.41 3.34 -24.70
CA ILE A 180 7.47 4.16 -23.94
C ILE A 180 7.52 5.60 -24.42
N GLU A 181 6.36 6.11 -24.84
CA GLU A 181 6.14 7.51 -25.15
C GLU A 181 5.33 8.17 -24.04
N ILE A 182 5.71 9.39 -23.66
CA ILE A 182 4.99 10.20 -22.67
C ILE A 182 4.32 11.37 -23.37
N VAL A 183 3.00 11.43 -23.30
CA VAL A 183 2.18 12.49 -23.89
C VAL A 183 1.65 13.38 -22.78
N GLN A 184 2.00 14.67 -22.82
CA GLN A 184 1.44 15.65 -21.90
C GLN A 184 0.04 16.05 -22.33
N GLY A 185 -0.98 15.54 -21.64
CA GLY A 185 -2.38 15.74 -22.01
C GLY A 185 -3.35 15.03 -21.10
N SER A 186 -4.61 15.09 -21.46
CA SER A 186 -5.70 14.44 -20.73
C SER A 186 -6.53 13.57 -21.68
N VAL A 187 -6.85 12.36 -21.25
CA VAL A 187 -7.79 11.51 -21.99
C VAL A 187 -9.18 12.12 -21.91
N THR A 188 -9.81 12.34 -23.06
CA THR A 188 -11.11 13.00 -23.17
C THR A 188 -12.21 12.10 -23.72
N ARG A 189 -11.85 11.10 -24.52
CA ARG A 189 -12.80 10.16 -25.13
C ARG A 189 -12.16 8.80 -25.33
N ILE A 190 -12.99 7.77 -25.31
CA ILE A 190 -12.71 6.42 -25.80
C ILE A 190 -13.72 6.06 -26.87
N THR A 191 -13.27 5.39 -27.92
CA THR A 191 -14.11 4.94 -29.01
C THR A 191 -14.17 3.42 -29.00
N PRO A 192 -15.37 2.81 -28.96
CA PRO A 192 -15.52 1.37 -29.07
C PRO A 192 -15.24 0.90 -30.51
N ASP A 193 -14.81 -0.34 -30.64
CA ASP A 193 -14.74 -1.02 -31.92
C ASP A 193 -16.16 -1.27 -32.50
N VAL A 194 -16.25 -1.72 -33.75
CA VAL A 194 -17.52 -1.97 -34.44
C VAL A 194 -18.39 -2.99 -33.72
N THR A 195 -17.77 -3.93 -32.97
CA THR A 195 -18.48 -4.96 -32.19
C THR A 195 -18.86 -4.47 -30.80
N ARG A 196 -18.36 -3.32 -30.35
CA ARG A 196 -18.50 -2.74 -29.00
C ARG A 196 -17.98 -3.64 -27.90
N GLN A 197 -17.04 -4.53 -28.22
CA GLN A 197 -16.45 -5.44 -27.25
C GLN A 197 -15.13 -4.94 -26.66
N ARG A 198 -14.49 -3.96 -27.32
CA ARG A 198 -13.21 -3.41 -26.90
C ARG A 198 -13.12 -1.92 -27.19
N ILE A 199 -12.20 -1.25 -26.53
CA ILE A 199 -11.79 0.11 -26.86
C ILE A 199 -10.87 0.00 -28.07
N GLU A 200 -11.23 0.65 -29.16
CA GLU A 200 -10.42 0.73 -30.38
C GLU A 200 -9.46 1.90 -30.32
N CYS A 201 -9.95 3.08 -29.90
CA CYS A 201 -9.17 4.31 -29.92
C CYS A 201 -9.36 5.14 -28.64
N VAL A 202 -8.29 5.83 -28.24
CA VAL A 202 -8.26 6.77 -27.11
C VAL A 202 -7.92 8.15 -27.64
N THR A 203 -8.81 9.13 -27.42
CA THR A 203 -8.59 10.54 -27.80
C THR A 203 -8.01 11.32 -26.62
N VAL A 204 -6.95 12.05 -26.87
CA VAL A 204 -6.19 12.85 -25.89
C VAL A 204 -6.22 14.31 -26.29
N GLN A 205 -6.58 15.19 -25.36
CA GLN A 205 -6.39 16.63 -25.49
C GLN A 205 -4.96 16.97 -25.07
N ALA A 206 -4.11 17.37 -26.01
CA ALA A 206 -2.75 17.80 -25.73
C ALA A 206 -2.73 19.08 -24.86
N LYS A 207 -1.76 19.20 -23.96
CA LYS A 207 -1.58 20.41 -23.14
C LYS A 207 -0.88 21.49 -23.98
N GLY A 208 -1.40 22.71 -23.92
CA GLY A 208 -0.82 23.88 -24.62
C GLY A 208 -1.48 24.24 -25.94
N CYS A 209 -2.25 23.34 -26.54
CA CYS A 209 -3.01 23.60 -27.78
C CYS A 209 -4.47 23.21 -27.54
N SER A 210 -5.34 24.19 -27.37
CA SER A 210 -6.77 23.92 -27.09
C SER A 210 -7.52 23.27 -28.27
N SER A 211 -6.93 23.24 -29.46
CA SER A 211 -7.50 22.66 -30.68
C SER A 211 -6.84 21.35 -31.12
N GLU A 212 -5.72 20.94 -30.51
CA GLU A 212 -4.99 19.74 -30.94
C GLU A 212 -5.44 18.51 -30.13
N THR A 213 -6.11 17.58 -30.81
CA THR A 213 -6.45 16.27 -30.29
C THR A 213 -5.57 15.21 -30.95
N LEU A 214 -5.02 14.31 -30.13
CA LEU A 214 -4.27 13.15 -30.58
C LEU A 214 -5.14 11.91 -30.43
N GLU A 215 -5.01 10.96 -31.33
CA GLU A 215 -5.72 9.70 -31.29
C GLU A 215 -4.71 8.54 -31.29
N PHE A 216 -4.96 7.57 -30.42
CA PHE A 216 -4.12 6.39 -30.25
C PHE A 216 -4.97 5.14 -30.31
N ASP A 217 -4.66 4.22 -31.22
CA ASP A 217 -5.23 2.88 -31.22
C ASP A 217 -4.85 2.17 -29.93
N ALA A 218 -5.79 1.45 -29.31
CA ALA A 218 -5.60 0.81 -28.02
C ALA A 218 -5.71 -0.71 -28.12
N ALA A 219 -4.56 -1.40 -28.13
CA ALA A 219 -4.55 -2.83 -27.85
C ALA A 219 -4.94 -3.13 -26.39
N MET A 220 -4.58 -2.23 -25.46
CA MET A 220 -5.03 -2.21 -24.06
C MET A 220 -5.20 -0.77 -23.58
N PHE A 221 -6.22 -0.50 -22.77
CA PHE A 221 -6.39 0.76 -22.05
C PHE A 221 -6.35 0.52 -20.54
N ALA A 222 -5.36 1.14 -19.86
CA ALA A 222 -5.18 1.06 -18.42
C ALA A 222 -5.53 2.40 -17.75
N ASP A 223 -6.57 2.41 -16.91
CA ASP A 223 -6.89 3.57 -16.06
C ASP A 223 -6.03 3.55 -14.80
N CYS A 224 -5.03 4.44 -14.76
CA CYS A 224 -4.15 4.70 -13.63
C CYS A 224 -4.34 6.13 -13.08
N THR A 225 -5.51 6.77 -13.34
CA THR A 225 -5.78 8.17 -12.99
C THR A 225 -6.12 8.38 -11.52
N GLY A 226 -6.06 7.31 -10.73
CA GLY A 226 -6.31 7.35 -9.29
C GLY A 226 -7.72 7.86 -8.96
N PRO A 227 -7.87 8.76 -7.96
CA PRO A 227 -9.19 9.24 -7.55
C PRO A 227 -9.98 9.97 -8.63
N ALA A 228 -9.36 10.37 -9.71
CA ALA A 228 -10.04 10.97 -10.85
C ALA A 228 -10.93 9.97 -11.59
N THR A 229 -10.62 8.65 -11.54
CA THR A 229 -11.41 7.57 -12.14
C THR A 229 -11.87 7.90 -13.57
N ILE A 230 -10.93 8.40 -14.41
CA ILE A 230 -11.26 8.87 -15.77
C ILE A 230 -11.83 7.73 -16.62
N GLY A 231 -11.26 6.53 -16.51
CA GLY A 231 -11.77 5.36 -17.23
C GLY A 231 -13.23 5.07 -16.91
N LEU A 232 -13.62 5.06 -15.63
CA LEU A 232 -15.02 4.89 -15.23
C LEU A 232 -15.92 5.91 -15.92
N ARG A 233 -15.57 7.20 -15.80
CA ARG A 233 -16.38 8.28 -16.38
C ARG A 233 -16.50 8.20 -17.90
N LEU A 234 -15.45 7.74 -18.58
CA LEU A 234 -15.46 7.58 -20.03
C LEU A 234 -16.30 6.38 -20.46
N LEU A 235 -16.20 5.25 -19.74
CA LEU A 235 -17.04 4.08 -19.99
C LEU A 235 -18.53 4.41 -19.86
N GLU A 236 -18.91 5.10 -18.76
CA GLU A 236 -20.30 5.49 -18.51
C GLU A 236 -20.83 6.52 -19.53
N LYS A 237 -19.97 7.40 -20.04
CA LYS A 237 -20.32 8.36 -21.11
C LYS A 237 -20.52 7.71 -22.47
N THR A 238 -19.93 6.54 -22.70
CA THR A 238 -20.03 5.82 -23.98
C THR A 238 -21.32 4.99 -24.04
N GLN A 239 -22.47 5.69 -23.91
CA GLN A 239 -23.81 5.11 -23.72
C GLN A 239 -24.21 4.05 -24.76
N ASN A 240 -23.73 4.17 -26.00
CA ASN A 240 -24.08 3.26 -27.10
C ASN A 240 -23.27 1.95 -27.09
N ALA A 241 -22.29 1.81 -26.21
CA ALA A 241 -21.45 0.61 -26.14
C ALA A 241 -22.06 -0.50 -25.27
N GLY A 242 -23.05 -0.17 -24.44
CA GLY A 242 -23.64 -1.14 -23.49
C GLY A 242 -22.73 -1.45 -22.31
N TRP A 243 -21.73 -0.62 -22.03
CA TRP A 243 -20.82 -0.76 -20.89
C TRP A 243 -21.37 -0.07 -19.64
N GLY A 244 -21.24 -0.72 -18.46
CA GLY A 244 -21.74 -0.18 -17.19
C GLY A 244 -23.27 -0.26 -17.03
N PRO A 245 -23.85 0.44 -16.06
CA PRO A 245 -23.15 1.21 -15.02
C PRO A 245 -22.38 0.32 -14.03
N TYR A 246 -21.35 0.89 -13.38
CA TYR A 246 -20.53 0.17 -12.40
C TYR A 246 -20.76 0.75 -11.01
N PRO A 247 -21.34 -0.03 -10.07
CA PRO A 247 -21.61 0.43 -8.72
C PRO A 247 -20.33 0.88 -8.00
N LYS A 248 -20.40 2.04 -7.38
CA LYS A 248 -19.35 2.58 -6.51
C LYS A 248 -19.84 2.57 -5.07
N THR A 249 -19.24 1.73 -4.23
CA THR A 249 -19.47 1.70 -2.79
C THR A 249 -18.44 2.59 -2.11
N SER A 250 -18.87 3.52 -1.23
CA SER A 250 -17.96 4.46 -0.57
C SER A 250 -18.35 4.71 0.88
N TYR A 251 -17.33 5.00 1.71
CA TYR A 251 -17.46 5.51 3.07
C TYR A 251 -16.42 6.62 3.29
N ASP A 252 -16.64 7.51 4.26
CA ASP A 252 -15.69 8.58 4.55
C ASP A 252 -15.17 8.46 5.99
N PRO A 253 -13.91 8.06 6.20
CA PRO A 253 -13.29 7.99 7.52
C PRO A 253 -12.95 9.37 8.08
N LYS A 254 -13.18 10.47 7.34
CA LYS A 254 -12.85 11.84 7.75
C LYS A 254 -11.38 12.02 8.13
N ILE A 255 -10.47 11.39 7.40
CA ILE A 255 -9.04 11.45 7.66
C ILE A 255 -8.44 12.78 7.22
N SER A 256 -7.65 13.35 8.12
CA SER A 256 -6.74 14.44 7.79
C SER A 256 -5.39 14.24 8.50
N TYR A 257 -4.34 14.82 7.96
CA TYR A 257 -3.01 14.77 8.54
C TYR A 257 -2.15 15.93 8.09
N ALA A 258 -1.14 16.24 8.90
CA ALA A 258 -0.11 17.21 8.60
C ALA A 258 1.26 16.55 8.69
N THR A 259 2.11 16.81 7.72
CA THR A 259 3.45 16.21 7.61
C THR A 259 4.48 17.29 7.35
N ALA A 260 5.63 17.18 8.04
CA ALA A 260 6.82 17.95 7.74
C ALA A 260 8.00 17.03 7.42
N LEU A 261 8.85 17.46 6.49
CA LEU A 261 10.14 16.86 6.20
C LEU A 261 11.19 17.59 7.03
N ILE A 262 11.82 16.87 7.94
CA ILE A 262 12.76 17.41 8.92
C ILE A 262 14.17 16.96 8.57
N PRO A 263 15.09 17.85 8.19
CA PRO A 263 16.49 17.49 8.06
C PRO A 263 17.08 17.19 9.45
N VAL A 264 17.80 16.08 9.57
CA VAL A 264 18.52 15.76 10.81
C VAL A 264 19.93 16.28 10.70
N PRO A 265 20.31 17.29 11.51
CA PRO A 265 21.65 17.88 11.47
C PRO A 265 22.77 16.84 11.62
N GLY A 266 23.83 16.96 10.82
CA GLY A 266 24.92 15.98 10.76
C GLY A 266 25.57 15.71 12.13
N ARG A 267 25.70 16.75 12.97
CA ARG A 267 26.21 16.65 14.33
C ARG A 267 25.38 15.80 15.29
N LEU A 268 24.11 15.58 14.98
CA LEU A 268 23.20 14.78 15.81
C LEU A 268 23.10 13.32 15.37
N LYS A 269 23.48 12.98 14.13
CA LYS A 269 23.30 11.64 13.56
C LYS A 269 23.99 10.53 14.34
N ASP A 270 25.15 10.84 14.94
CA ASP A 270 25.96 9.88 15.69
C ASP A 270 25.67 9.92 17.20
N ILE A 271 24.99 10.97 17.66
CA ILE A 271 24.75 11.24 19.10
C ILE A 271 23.31 10.86 19.51
N LEU A 272 22.40 10.64 18.55
CA LEU A 272 21.01 10.30 18.85
C LEU A 272 20.86 8.82 19.32
N PRO A 273 21.18 8.49 20.61
CA PRO A 273 21.09 7.12 21.12
C PRO A 273 19.65 6.65 21.29
N ILE A 274 18.69 7.45 20.97
CA ILE A 274 17.36 7.48 21.53
C ILE A 274 16.41 6.57 20.77
N PHE A 275 16.57 6.51 19.47
CA PHE A 275 15.80 5.57 18.67
C PHE A 275 16.33 4.14 18.83
N THR A 276 17.43 3.97 19.56
CA THR A 276 18.23 2.75 19.58
C THR A 276 18.28 2.03 20.92
N ARG A 277 17.77 2.61 22.01
CA ARG A 277 17.83 1.99 23.36
C ARG A 277 17.20 0.60 23.47
N HIS A 278 16.37 0.21 22.50
CA HIS A 278 15.77 -1.12 22.44
C HIS A 278 16.23 -1.95 21.25
N LEU A 279 17.24 -1.47 20.51
CA LEU A 279 17.74 -2.08 19.28
C LEU A 279 19.26 -2.19 19.39
N ASP A 280 19.77 -3.12 20.20
CA ASP A 280 21.21 -3.29 20.49
C ASP A 280 22.12 -3.37 19.25
N GLU A 281 21.55 -3.65 18.04
CA GLU A 281 22.27 -3.73 16.78
C GLU A 281 22.10 -2.51 15.86
N TYR A 282 21.16 -1.58 16.14
CA TYR A 282 20.85 -0.43 15.28
C TYR A 282 21.30 0.89 15.91
N SER A 283 22.57 0.95 16.27
CA SER A 283 23.14 2.05 17.04
C SER A 283 23.33 3.37 16.27
N THR A 284 22.94 3.47 14.99
CA THR A 284 23.17 4.68 14.19
C THR A 284 21.93 5.10 13.41
N PHE A 285 21.75 6.40 13.20
CA PHE A 285 20.66 6.96 12.39
C PHE A 285 20.61 6.37 10.98
N SER A 286 21.77 6.00 10.40
CA SER A 286 21.85 5.38 9.07
C SER A 286 21.13 4.05 8.93
N LYS A 287 20.91 3.34 10.03
CA LYS A 287 20.24 2.04 10.08
C LYS A 287 18.75 2.11 10.46
N LEU A 288 18.25 3.30 10.77
CA LEU A 288 16.84 3.49 11.13
C LEU A 288 15.96 3.63 9.88
N GLY A 289 14.85 2.93 9.87
CA GLY A 289 13.79 3.06 8.88
C GLY A 289 12.55 3.72 9.49
N TYR A 290 11.67 2.92 10.07
CA TYR A 290 10.60 3.44 10.92
C TYR A 290 11.20 3.85 12.27
N VAL A 291 10.89 5.07 12.69
CA VAL A 291 11.33 5.58 13.97
C VAL A 291 10.29 5.25 15.04
N LYS A 292 9.07 5.74 14.85
CA LYS A 292 7.96 5.47 15.77
C LYS A 292 6.63 5.67 15.07
N SER A 293 5.71 4.74 15.31
CA SER A 293 4.28 4.94 15.02
C SER A 293 3.49 4.72 16.31
N ILE A 294 2.58 5.64 16.61
CA ILE A 294 1.73 5.60 17.81
C ILE A 294 0.29 5.66 17.35
N VAL A 295 -0.46 4.63 17.68
CA VAL A 295 -1.89 4.49 17.33
C VAL A 295 -2.66 4.21 18.62
N PRO A 296 -3.22 5.24 19.27
CA PRO A 296 -4.04 5.06 20.47
C PRO A 296 -5.30 4.25 20.19
N HIS A 297 -5.89 3.74 21.26
CA HIS A 297 -7.21 3.13 21.19
C HIS A 297 -8.25 4.17 20.76
N PRO A 298 -9.24 3.82 19.90
CA PRO A 298 -10.27 4.77 19.44
C PRO A 298 -11.06 5.48 20.53
N GLU A 299 -11.15 4.89 21.70
CA GLU A 299 -11.84 5.50 22.86
C GLU A 299 -10.98 6.54 23.58
N GLN A 300 -9.66 6.51 23.38
CA GLN A 300 -8.70 7.37 24.05
C GLN A 300 -8.30 8.58 23.21
N ASP A 301 -7.95 8.34 21.94
CA ASP A 301 -7.52 9.41 21.02
C ASP A 301 -7.78 9.00 19.58
N ASP A 302 -8.30 9.90 18.77
CA ASP A 302 -8.48 9.70 17.34
C ASP A 302 -7.26 10.14 16.52
N ARG A 303 -6.24 10.71 17.17
CA ARG A 303 -4.99 11.09 16.51
C ARG A 303 -3.99 9.93 16.47
N ILE A 304 -3.10 10.00 15.51
CA ILE A 304 -1.97 9.09 15.33
C ILE A 304 -0.70 9.88 15.04
N VAL A 305 0.43 9.31 15.43
CA VAL A 305 1.75 9.84 15.09
C VAL A 305 2.48 8.83 14.21
N CYS A 306 3.20 9.34 13.21
CA CYS A 306 4.14 8.55 12.45
C CYS A 306 5.43 9.34 12.23
N MET A 307 6.55 8.71 12.55
CA MET A 307 7.90 9.21 12.25
C MET A 307 8.62 8.15 11.44
N VAL A 308 9.04 8.50 10.25
CA VAL A 308 9.70 7.58 9.32
C VAL A 308 10.88 8.26 8.65
N ARG A 309 11.94 7.50 8.40
CA ARG A 309 13.05 7.97 7.59
C ARG A 309 12.56 8.29 6.17
N SER A 310 13.11 9.35 5.60
CA SER A 310 12.88 9.74 4.22
C SER A 310 14.21 9.84 3.46
N ASP A 311 14.27 10.68 2.45
CA ASP A 311 15.42 10.86 1.59
C ASP A 311 16.65 11.26 2.40
N GLU A 312 17.81 10.71 2.07
CA GLU A 312 19.07 10.99 2.71
C GLU A 312 18.98 10.91 4.24
N ASP A 313 19.17 12.03 4.93
CA ASP A 313 19.17 12.15 6.37
C ASP A 313 17.99 12.97 6.90
N HIS A 314 16.83 12.81 6.25
CA HIS A 314 15.59 13.45 6.68
C HIS A 314 14.68 12.48 7.43
N LEU A 315 13.89 13.04 8.34
CA LEU A 315 12.73 12.40 8.95
C LEU A 315 11.45 13.01 8.38
N MET A 316 10.53 12.19 8.00
CA MET A 316 9.14 12.59 7.81
C MET A 316 8.38 12.44 9.12
N CYS A 317 7.94 13.56 9.66
CA CYS A 317 7.23 13.66 10.92
C CYS A 317 5.78 14.04 10.64
N GLY A 318 4.81 13.23 11.09
CA GLY A 318 3.40 13.49 10.83
C GLY A 318 2.50 13.21 12.01
N VAL A 319 1.49 14.05 12.14
CA VAL A 319 0.32 13.84 12.98
C VAL A 319 -0.91 13.79 12.08
N GLY A 320 -1.74 12.82 12.26
CA GLY A 320 -3.00 12.66 11.54
C GLY A 320 -4.04 12.00 12.42
N GLY A 321 -5.21 11.74 11.84
CA GLY A 321 -6.26 11.03 12.54
C GLY A 321 -7.63 11.23 11.93
N TRP A 322 -8.61 10.71 12.62
CA TRP A 322 -10.02 10.71 12.23
C TRP A 322 -10.71 11.96 12.75
N ASN A 323 -11.50 12.59 11.89
CA ASN A 323 -12.31 13.76 12.22
C ASN A 323 -11.54 14.95 12.83
N LEU A 324 -10.28 15.14 12.45
CA LEU A 324 -9.46 16.24 12.94
C LEU A 324 -9.73 17.53 12.16
N SER A 325 -9.85 18.63 12.90
CA SER A 325 -9.98 19.96 12.31
C SER A 325 -8.63 20.48 11.80
N LEU A 326 -8.69 21.47 10.93
CA LEU A 326 -7.49 22.14 10.42
C LEU A 326 -6.69 22.83 11.54
N GLU A 327 -7.38 23.30 12.57
CA GLU A 327 -6.80 23.99 13.73
C GLU A 327 -5.98 23.05 14.61
N ALA A 328 -6.31 21.75 14.60
CA ALA A 328 -5.60 20.72 15.37
C ALA A 328 -4.24 20.33 14.76
N ARG A 329 -3.89 20.87 13.59
CA ARG A 329 -2.57 20.60 12.97
C ARG A 329 -1.43 21.27 13.74
N PRO A 330 -0.24 20.66 13.78
CA PRO A 330 0.95 21.34 14.27
C PRO A 330 1.26 22.58 13.42
N ARG A 331 1.56 23.70 14.06
CA ARG A 331 1.95 24.95 13.40
C ARG A 331 3.46 25.17 13.41
N SER A 332 4.14 24.51 14.35
CA SER A 332 5.59 24.53 14.51
C SER A 332 6.10 23.13 14.87
N PHE A 333 7.42 22.97 14.87
CA PHE A 333 8.01 21.71 15.34
C PHE A 333 7.82 21.52 16.85
N GLY A 334 7.81 22.60 17.63
CA GLY A 334 7.47 22.56 19.04
C GLY A 334 6.03 22.11 19.30
N ASP A 335 5.05 22.61 18.51
CA ASP A 335 3.66 22.12 18.58
C ASP A 335 3.58 20.62 18.26
N TYR A 336 4.36 20.15 17.27
CA TYR A 336 4.43 18.74 16.92
C TYR A 336 4.94 17.90 18.10
N ILE A 337 6.01 18.33 18.77
CA ILE A 337 6.55 17.63 19.94
C ILE A 337 5.52 17.53 21.05
N GLN A 338 4.79 18.61 21.34
CA GLN A 338 3.72 18.60 22.34
C GLN A 338 2.59 17.65 21.98
N GLN A 339 2.20 17.59 20.70
CA GLN A 339 1.16 16.65 20.24
C GLN A 339 1.65 15.21 20.32
N VAL A 340 2.89 14.91 19.94
CA VAL A 340 3.47 13.57 20.09
C VAL A 340 3.43 13.13 21.55
N ASP A 341 3.84 14.00 22.48
CA ASP A 341 3.81 13.70 23.91
C ASP A 341 2.40 13.41 24.42
N SER A 342 1.43 14.26 24.07
CA SER A 342 0.01 14.10 24.43
C SER A 342 -0.59 12.80 23.88
N ILE A 343 -0.35 12.50 22.60
CA ILE A 343 -0.87 11.28 21.96
C ILE A 343 -0.25 10.04 22.58
N TRP A 344 1.04 10.11 22.93
CA TRP A 344 1.72 8.99 23.60
C TRP A 344 1.17 8.73 24.99
N GLN A 345 0.94 9.79 25.77
CA GLN A 345 0.31 9.65 27.09
C GLN A 345 -1.09 9.02 27.00
N ASN A 346 -1.89 9.44 26.02
CA ASN A 346 -3.22 8.87 25.79
C ASN A 346 -3.15 7.41 25.30
N ALA A 347 -2.10 7.03 24.57
CA ALA A 347 -1.90 5.64 24.16
C ALA A 347 -1.40 4.73 25.29
N SER A 348 -0.79 5.29 26.33
CA SER A 348 -0.18 4.54 27.43
C SER A 348 -1.21 4.26 28.52
N ASP A 349 -1.04 3.13 29.25
CA ASP A 349 -1.85 2.82 30.43
C ASP A 349 -1.26 3.43 31.72
N GLY A 350 -0.15 4.17 31.63
CA GLY A 350 0.56 4.80 32.74
C GLY A 350 1.21 3.81 33.73
N LYS A 351 1.29 2.52 33.38
CA LYS A 351 1.75 1.45 34.28
C LYS A 351 3.13 0.91 33.95
N SER A 352 3.72 1.30 32.81
CA SER A 352 4.98 0.75 32.34
C SER A 352 6.12 1.75 32.46
N ALA A 353 7.05 1.54 33.40
CA ALA A 353 8.28 2.34 33.52
C ALA A 353 9.16 2.29 32.25
N GLU A 354 9.13 1.19 31.50
CA GLU A 354 9.84 1.03 30.23
C GLU A 354 9.20 1.91 29.12
N GLY A 355 7.86 1.99 29.10
CA GLY A 355 7.12 2.87 28.22
C GLY A 355 7.43 4.35 28.47
N ASP A 356 7.52 4.76 29.73
CA ASP A 356 7.88 6.12 30.12
C ASP A 356 9.33 6.46 29.75
N ALA A 357 10.27 5.56 29.96
CA ALA A 357 11.67 5.76 29.57
C ALA A 357 11.81 5.92 28.04
N SER A 358 11.07 5.11 27.26
CA SER A 358 11.04 5.24 25.79
C SER A 358 10.43 6.57 25.35
N ARG A 359 9.35 7.02 26.00
CA ARG A 359 8.70 8.31 25.72
C ARG A 359 9.65 9.47 25.97
N ILE A 360 10.27 9.52 27.17
CA ILE A 360 11.22 10.56 27.54
C ILE A 360 12.36 10.62 26.51
N ALA A 361 12.92 9.46 26.16
CA ALA A 361 14.00 9.37 25.20
C ALA A 361 13.62 9.94 23.82
N VAL A 362 12.46 9.64 23.28
CA VAL A 362 11.97 10.21 22.01
C VAL A 362 11.75 11.72 22.13
N MET A 363 11.14 12.18 23.23
CA MET A 363 10.93 13.62 23.45
C MET A 363 12.25 14.39 23.53
N ASP A 364 13.24 13.89 24.24
CA ASP A 364 14.56 14.51 24.35
C ASP A 364 15.26 14.60 22.99
N THR A 365 15.07 13.58 22.14
CA THR A 365 15.59 13.63 20.76
C THR A 365 14.91 14.69 19.93
N LEU A 366 13.61 14.70 19.92
CA LEU A 366 12.86 15.68 19.14
C LEU A 366 13.22 17.10 19.58
N ARG A 367 13.39 17.34 20.88
CA ARG A 367 13.87 18.63 21.40
C ARG A 367 15.31 18.96 20.98
N ALA A 368 16.21 17.96 20.98
CA ALA A 368 17.56 18.16 20.48
C ALA A 368 17.60 18.52 18.99
N ILE A 369 16.73 17.89 18.19
CA ILE A 369 16.54 18.26 16.78
C ILE A 369 15.97 19.67 16.66
N GLU A 370 14.98 20.05 17.46
CA GLU A 370 14.38 21.39 17.46
C GLU A 370 15.44 22.48 17.74
N VAL A 371 16.25 22.29 18.77
CA VAL A 371 17.33 23.21 19.11
C VAL A 371 18.32 23.34 17.96
N ALA A 372 18.77 22.22 17.39
CA ALA A 372 19.73 22.22 16.30
C ALA A 372 19.17 22.87 15.01
N LEU A 373 17.89 22.68 14.71
CA LEU A 373 17.23 23.36 13.59
C LEU A 373 17.13 24.86 13.81
N GLY A 374 16.86 25.30 15.07
CA GLY A 374 16.83 26.70 15.44
C GLY A 374 18.19 27.36 15.28
N GLU A 375 19.27 26.69 15.69
CA GLU A 375 20.66 27.15 15.49
C GLU A 375 21.03 27.27 14.00
N ASP A 376 20.53 26.37 13.16
CA ASP A 376 20.75 26.36 11.72
C ASP A 376 19.77 27.30 10.96
N GLY A 377 18.86 27.98 11.67
CA GLY A 377 17.84 28.86 11.08
C GLY A 377 16.80 28.13 10.22
N ILE A 378 16.60 26.84 10.42
CA ILE A 378 15.68 26.00 9.67
C ILE A 378 14.32 25.94 10.36
N ILE A 379 13.27 26.34 9.66
CA ILE A 379 11.88 26.30 10.15
C ILE A 379 11.10 25.24 9.34
N PRO A 380 10.79 24.06 9.93
CA PRO A 380 10.01 23.04 9.25
C PRO A 380 8.58 23.50 9.00
N GLU A 381 8.09 23.27 7.77
CA GLU A 381 6.72 23.57 7.38
C GLU A 381 5.85 22.31 7.43
N PHE A 382 4.75 22.34 8.19
CA PHE A 382 3.77 21.26 8.22
C PHE A 382 2.71 21.44 7.11
N LYS A 383 2.74 20.55 6.14
CA LYS A 383 1.80 20.53 5.02
C LYS A 383 0.58 19.69 5.36
N TYR A 384 -0.58 20.32 5.36
CA TYR A 384 -1.86 19.69 5.68
C TYR A 384 -2.47 19.03 4.45
N CYS A 385 -3.07 17.85 4.68
CA CYS A 385 -3.85 17.13 3.67
C CYS A 385 -5.12 16.56 4.30
N LYS A 386 -6.27 16.85 3.69
CA LYS A 386 -7.56 16.20 3.99
C LYS A 386 -7.84 15.17 2.91
N MET A 387 -8.14 13.96 3.32
CA MET A 387 -8.48 12.87 2.42
C MET A 387 -9.96 12.92 2.05
N GLY A 388 -10.25 12.53 0.82
CA GLY A 388 -11.63 12.23 0.44
C GLY A 388 -12.00 10.77 0.75
N SER A 389 -13.25 10.42 0.48
CA SER A 389 -13.84 9.11 0.78
C SER A 389 -13.00 7.94 0.25
N CYS A 390 -12.99 6.85 1.00
CA CYS A 390 -12.56 5.53 0.54
C CYS A 390 -13.67 4.92 -0.32
N TYR A 391 -13.31 4.14 -1.33
CA TYR A 391 -14.30 3.52 -2.23
C TYR A 391 -13.75 2.31 -2.95
N LYS A 392 -14.67 1.48 -3.42
CA LYS A 392 -14.43 0.42 -4.39
C LYS A 392 -15.43 0.54 -5.55
N ILE A 393 -15.01 0.16 -6.75
CA ILE A 393 -15.84 0.15 -7.95
C ILE A 393 -15.99 -1.29 -8.41
N ASP A 394 -17.23 -1.72 -8.64
CA ASP A 394 -17.50 -3.09 -9.10
C ASP A 394 -17.59 -3.14 -10.63
N TYR A 395 -16.44 -3.32 -11.26
CA TYR A 395 -16.37 -3.51 -12.71
C TYR A 395 -16.83 -4.91 -13.16
N THR A 396 -17.22 -5.80 -12.24
CA THR A 396 -17.69 -7.15 -12.60
C THR A 396 -19.20 -7.25 -12.74
N SER A 397 -19.92 -6.24 -12.24
CA SER A 397 -21.40 -6.22 -12.22
C SER A 397 -22.05 -5.95 -13.58
N ALA A 398 -21.28 -5.46 -14.56
CA ALA A 398 -21.80 -5.10 -15.88
C ALA A 398 -20.79 -5.42 -17.00
N PRO A 399 -21.24 -5.47 -18.28
CA PRO A 399 -20.36 -5.59 -19.43
C PRO A 399 -19.31 -4.47 -19.45
N LYS A 400 -18.09 -4.80 -19.87
CA LYS A 400 -16.96 -3.89 -19.98
C LYS A 400 -16.10 -4.23 -21.19
N PRO A 401 -15.24 -3.30 -21.66
CA PRO A 401 -14.33 -3.61 -22.75
C PRO A 401 -13.35 -4.73 -22.38
N SER A 402 -13.14 -5.64 -23.30
CA SER A 402 -12.25 -6.80 -23.09
C SER A 402 -10.79 -6.44 -22.91
N ASN A 403 -10.36 -5.24 -23.32
CA ASN A 403 -9.00 -4.72 -23.21
C ASN A 403 -8.86 -3.56 -22.20
N PHE A 404 -9.82 -3.45 -21.26
CA PHE A 404 -9.81 -2.43 -20.21
C PHE A 404 -9.32 -3.00 -18.88
N VAL A 405 -8.44 -2.27 -18.21
CA VAL A 405 -7.96 -2.58 -16.85
C VAL A 405 -7.88 -1.31 -15.99
N THR A 406 -7.95 -1.46 -14.68
CA THR A 406 -7.77 -0.37 -13.72
C THR A 406 -6.70 -0.72 -12.70
N ILE A 407 -5.85 0.25 -12.33
CA ILE A 407 -4.72 0.06 -11.43
C ILE A 407 -4.76 1.10 -10.30
N GLY A 408 -4.60 0.65 -9.08
CA GLY A 408 -4.52 1.53 -7.92
C GLY A 408 -5.87 2.13 -7.53
N ASP A 409 -5.87 3.43 -7.25
CA ASP A 409 -7.08 4.11 -6.74
C ASP A 409 -8.16 4.32 -7.83
N SER A 410 -7.88 4.04 -9.10
CA SER A 410 -8.92 3.97 -10.13
C SER A 410 -9.88 2.80 -9.96
N PHE A 411 -9.47 1.79 -9.17
CA PHE A 411 -10.28 0.62 -8.82
C PHE A 411 -10.76 0.66 -7.37
N LEU A 412 -9.81 0.82 -6.44
CA LEU A 412 -10.02 0.70 -5.00
C LEU A 412 -9.19 1.74 -4.28
N ARG A 413 -9.82 2.61 -3.48
CA ARG A 413 -9.16 3.58 -2.62
C ARG A 413 -9.39 3.22 -1.16
N VAL A 414 -8.30 3.00 -0.44
CA VAL A 414 -8.30 2.65 1.00
C VAL A 414 -7.80 3.82 1.85
N ASN A 415 -8.03 3.76 3.15
CA ASN A 415 -7.53 4.74 4.09
C ASN A 415 -5.99 4.80 4.08
N PRO A 416 -5.38 5.98 3.84
CA PRO A 416 -3.93 6.13 3.75
C PRO A 416 -3.18 5.92 5.06
N THR A 417 -3.84 6.00 6.22
CA THR A 417 -3.21 5.79 7.53
C THR A 417 -2.59 4.40 7.68
N PHE A 418 -3.04 3.43 6.91
CA PHE A 418 -2.47 2.08 6.84
C PHE A 418 -1.27 1.96 5.89
N GLY A 419 -0.91 3.04 5.18
CA GLY A 419 0.25 3.07 4.27
C GLY A 419 0.17 2.17 3.04
N GLN A 420 -0.98 1.64 2.67
CA GLN A 420 -1.13 0.57 1.67
C GLN A 420 -1.30 1.04 0.22
N GLY A 421 -1.60 2.32 -0.03
CA GLY A 421 -2.05 2.80 -1.34
C GLY A 421 -1.08 2.51 -2.50
N ILE A 422 0.20 2.85 -2.35
CA ILE A 422 1.23 2.62 -3.38
C ILE A 422 1.50 1.12 -3.53
N SER A 423 1.64 0.41 -2.41
CA SER A 423 1.92 -1.02 -2.42
C SER A 423 0.79 -1.82 -3.06
N LYS A 424 -0.48 -1.44 -2.80
CA LYS A 424 -1.66 -1.99 -3.47
C LYS A 424 -1.59 -1.79 -4.99
N ALA A 425 -1.25 -0.59 -5.45
CA ALA A 425 -1.10 -0.33 -6.88
C ALA A 425 0.01 -1.19 -7.51
N LEU A 426 1.10 -1.44 -6.79
CA LEU A 426 2.17 -2.33 -7.26
C LEU A 426 1.76 -3.82 -7.23
N VAL A 427 0.89 -4.25 -6.31
CA VAL A 427 0.24 -5.56 -6.36
C VAL A 427 -0.63 -5.71 -7.62
N ASP A 428 -1.39 -4.66 -7.97
CA ASP A 428 -2.18 -4.63 -9.21
C ASP A 428 -1.26 -4.74 -10.45
N VAL A 429 -0.12 -4.03 -10.46
CA VAL A 429 0.87 -4.09 -11.54
C VAL A 429 1.48 -5.50 -11.68
N ALA A 430 1.85 -6.14 -10.57
CA ALA A 430 2.34 -7.51 -10.58
C ALA A 430 1.26 -8.49 -11.06
N THR A 431 0.00 -8.24 -10.68
CA THR A 431 -1.15 -9.02 -11.15
C THR A 431 -1.32 -8.89 -12.65
N LEU A 432 -1.26 -7.68 -13.19
CA LEU A 432 -1.32 -7.43 -14.64
C LEU A 432 -0.21 -8.19 -15.39
N ASN A 433 1.03 -8.15 -14.89
CA ASN A 433 2.14 -8.93 -15.45
C ASN A 433 1.81 -10.43 -15.51
N GLY A 434 1.31 -10.98 -14.41
CA GLY A 434 0.94 -12.40 -14.34
C GLY A 434 -0.20 -12.77 -15.29
N VAL A 435 -1.23 -11.91 -15.37
CA VAL A 435 -2.37 -12.12 -16.29
C VAL A 435 -1.90 -12.13 -17.73
N ILE A 436 -1.08 -11.16 -18.16
CA ILE A 436 -0.57 -11.12 -19.54
C ILE A 436 0.27 -12.37 -19.84
N LEU A 437 1.12 -12.80 -18.92
CA LEU A 437 1.97 -14.01 -19.10
C LEU A 437 1.15 -15.31 -19.23
N ASP A 438 0.01 -15.39 -18.56
CA ASP A 438 -0.84 -16.60 -18.57
C ASP A 438 -1.93 -16.54 -19.66
N THR A 439 -2.14 -15.38 -20.27
CA THR A 439 -3.13 -15.18 -21.31
C THR A 439 -2.73 -15.91 -22.58
N THR A 440 -3.63 -16.68 -23.15
CA THR A 440 -3.46 -17.23 -24.50
C THR A 440 -3.71 -16.10 -25.50
N LEU A 441 -2.65 -15.56 -26.07
CA LEU A 441 -2.75 -14.55 -27.11
C LEU A 441 -3.46 -15.10 -28.36
N VAL A 442 -4.25 -14.26 -28.99
CA VAL A 442 -4.98 -14.60 -30.22
C VAL A 442 -4.36 -13.88 -31.42
N PRO A 443 -4.49 -14.38 -32.67
CA PRO A 443 -4.05 -13.64 -33.85
C PRO A 443 -4.74 -12.27 -33.91
N SER A 444 -3.97 -11.21 -34.16
CA SER A 444 -4.52 -9.87 -34.32
C SER A 444 -5.22 -9.75 -35.68
N SER A 445 -6.50 -9.38 -35.65
CA SER A 445 -7.30 -9.19 -36.87
C SER A 445 -7.33 -7.72 -37.38
N SER A 446 -6.72 -6.78 -36.64
CA SER A 446 -7.01 -5.36 -36.79
C SER A 446 -6.26 -4.64 -37.92
N THR A 447 -5.21 -5.23 -38.54
CA THR A 447 -4.39 -4.50 -39.52
C THR A 447 -3.94 -5.29 -40.75
N GLY A 448 -4.39 -6.54 -40.90
CA GLY A 448 -3.88 -7.40 -41.98
C GLY A 448 -2.40 -7.82 -41.83
N MET A 449 -1.71 -7.35 -40.79
CA MET A 449 -0.35 -7.80 -40.43
C MET A 449 -0.38 -8.95 -39.44
N PRO A 450 0.51 -9.93 -39.55
CA PRO A 450 0.62 -11.01 -38.59
C PRO A 450 1.10 -10.45 -37.24
N GLY A 451 0.28 -10.58 -36.20
CA GLY A 451 0.57 -10.11 -34.85
C GLY A 451 -0.31 -10.80 -33.82
N TRP A 452 0.00 -10.59 -32.54
CA TRP A 452 -0.75 -11.14 -31.43
C TRP A 452 -1.65 -10.08 -30.79
N GLY A 453 -2.86 -10.45 -30.37
CA GLY A 453 -3.80 -9.62 -29.65
C GLY A 453 -4.21 -10.22 -28.32
N LEU A 454 -4.83 -9.40 -27.46
CA LEU A 454 -5.44 -9.87 -26.21
C LEU A 454 -6.79 -10.55 -26.51
N PRO A 455 -7.11 -11.68 -25.84
CA PRO A 455 -8.41 -12.34 -26.02
C PRO A 455 -9.55 -11.54 -25.39
N ALA A 456 -10.78 -11.87 -25.76
CA ALA A 456 -11.99 -11.24 -25.21
C ALA A 456 -12.17 -11.45 -23.69
N THR A 457 -11.50 -12.44 -23.10
CA THR A 457 -11.56 -12.75 -21.66
C THR A 457 -10.58 -11.93 -20.82
N PHE A 458 -9.63 -11.24 -21.41
CA PHE A 458 -8.49 -10.62 -20.73
C PHE A 458 -8.89 -9.69 -19.55
N SER A 459 -9.82 -8.77 -19.79
CA SER A 459 -10.29 -7.86 -18.74
C SER A 459 -10.95 -8.62 -17.57
N ASN A 460 -11.75 -9.65 -17.87
CA ASN A 460 -12.40 -10.49 -16.85
C ASN A 460 -11.36 -11.26 -16.02
N GLU A 461 -10.32 -11.81 -16.65
CA GLU A 461 -9.23 -12.51 -15.96
C GLU A 461 -8.44 -11.56 -15.06
N MET A 462 -8.19 -10.32 -15.53
CA MET A 462 -7.54 -9.30 -14.72
C MET A 462 -8.32 -9.02 -13.44
N PHE A 463 -9.63 -8.70 -13.54
CA PHE A 463 -10.45 -8.42 -12.36
C PHE A 463 -10.63 -9.64 -11.47
N ALA A 464 -10.77 -10.83 -12.02
CA ALA A 464 -10.87 -12.07 -11.24
C ALA A 464 -9.63 -12.33 -10.36
N ARG A 465 -8.42 -11.97 -10.83
CA ARG A 465 -7.18 -12.09 -10.06
C ARG A 465 -6.91 -10.89 -9.15
N GLN A 466 -7.27 -9.69 -9.57
CA GLN A 466 -7.04 -8.45 -8.82
C GLN A 466 -7.89 -8.38 -7.56
N ILE A 467 -9.20 -8.67 -7.67
CA ILE A 467 -10.16 -8.53 -6.57
C ILE A 467 -9.71 -9.25 -5.30
N PRO A 468 -9.45 -10.57 -5.28
CA PRO A 468 -9.08 -11.27 -4.05
C PRO A 468 -7.76 -10.77 -3.44
N ARG A 469 -6.86 -10.17 -4.23
CA ARG A 469 -5.57 -9.67 -3.77
C ARG A 469 -5.63 -8.32 -3.06
N VAL A 470 -6.63 -7.51 -3.36
CA VAL A 470 -6.74 -6.16 -2.78
C VAL A 470 -8.00 -5.96 -1.92
N MET A 471 -9.00 -6.82 -2.04
CA MET A 471 -10.26 -6.65 -1.32
C MET A 471 -10.09 -6.79 0.20
N HIS A 472 -9.17 -7.64 0.67
CA HIS A 472 -8.87 -7.75 2.09
C HIS A 472 -8.33 -6.44 2.69
N MET A 473 -7.67 -5.60 1.88
CA MET A 473 -7.24 -4.26 2.32
C MET A 473 -8.44 -3.33 2.54
N TRP A 474 -9.45 -3.41 1.66
CA TRP A 474 -10.71 -2.70 1.84
C TRP A 474 -11.42 -3.13 3.11
N ASP A 475 -11.62 -4.43 3.29
CA ASP A 475 -12.38 -4.97 4.41
C ASP A 475 -11.70 -4.68 5.75
N SER A 476 -10.37 -4.80 5.83
CA SER A 476 -9.60 -4.53 7.03
C SER A 476 -9.57 -3.04 7.39
N THR A 477 -9.36 -2.16 6.41
CA THR A 477 -9.33 -0.71 6.65
C THR A 477 -10.73 -0.19 6.99
N LYS A 478 -11.77 -0.58 6.24
CA LYS A 478 -13.16 -0.25 6.53
C LYS A 478 -13.56 -0.73 7.92
N GLY A 479 -13.28 -1.99 8.24
CA GLY A 479 -13.59 -2.55 9.55
C GLY A 479 -12.90 -1.83 10.70
N SER A 480 -11.66 -1.36 10.51
CA SER A 480 -10.95 -0.54 11.49
C SER A 480 -11.56 0.86 11.63
N ASP A 481 -11.84 1.53 10.50
CA ASP A 481 -12.41 2.87 10.47
C ASP A 481 -13.80 2.96 11.09
N TYR A 482 -14.62 1.90 10.96
CA TYR A 482 -15.95 1.81 11.56
C TYR A 482 -15.91 1.79 13.10
N GLY A 483 -14.77 1.51 13.70
CA GLY A 483 -14.54 1.68 15.14
C GLY A 483 -14.17 3.11 15.56
N ARG A 484 -14.02 4.05 14.62
CA ARG A 484 -13.66 5.45 14.89
C ARG A 484 -14.87 6.37 14.82
N ARG A 485 -14.94 7.34 15.74
CA ARG A 485 -16.03 8.31 15.79
C ARG A 485 -16.01 9.22 14.56
N GLY A 486 -17.19 9.59 14.09
CA GLY A 486 -17.32 10.51 12.94
C GLY A 486 -17.10 9.90 11.57
N THR A 487 -16.77 8.60 11.45
CA THR A 487 -16.76 7.90 10.17
C THR A 487 -18.16 7.86 9.56
N GLU A 488 -18.31 8.36 8.33
CA GLU A 488 -19.54 8.20 7.55
C GLU A 488 -19.54 6.83 6.90
N LEU A 489 -20.48 5.98 7.30
CA LEU A 489 -20.53 4.57 6.88
C LEU A 489 -21.07 4.43 5.46
N VAL A 490 -20.90 3.26 4.87
CA VAL A 490 -21.64 2.86 3.65
C VAL A 490 -23.14 2.86 4.00
N GLU A 491 -23.96 3.36 3.09
CA GLU A 491 -25.42 3.39 3.25
C GLU A 491 -25.98 2.00 3.61
N GLY A 492 -26.76 1.95 4.70
CA GLY A 492 -27.34 0.70 5.20
C GLY A 492 -26.40 -0.18 6.05
N GLU A 493 -25.13 0.20 6.22
CA GLU A 493 -24.21 -0.50 7.11
C GLU A 493 -24.20 0.09 8.53
N THR A 494 -23.74 -0.70 9.52
CA THR A 494 -23.67 -0.31 10.94
C THR A 494 -22.22 -0.35 11.45
N PRO A 495 -21.88 0.35 12.56
CA PRO A 495 -20.55 0.34 13.16
C PRO A 495 -20.07 -1.05 13.63
N ASP A 496 -20.99 -2.00 13.82
CA ASP A 496 -20.67 -3.37 14.27
C ASP A 496 -19.88 -4.16 13.23
N ILE A 497 -19.99 -3.77 11.95
CA ILE A 497 -19.21 -4.40 10.88
C ILE A 497 -17.72 -4.27 11.22
N GLY A 498 -17.05 -5.41 11.26
CA GLY A 498 -15.63 -5.52 11.61
C GLY A 498 -15.34 -5.55 13.12
N GLU A 499 -16.36 -5.52 14.01
CA GLU A 499 -16.14 -5.54 15.46
C GLU A 499 -15.37 -6.76 15.94
N PHE A 500 -15.74 -7.96 15.47
CA PHE A 500 -14.97 -9.17 15.78
C PHE A 500 -13.48 -9.02 15.37
N GLY A 501 -13.23 -8.49 14.17
CA GLY A 501 -11.87 -8.25 13.66
C GLY A 501 -11.10 -7.26 14.53
N ARG A 502 -11.72 -6.15 14.94
CA ARG A 502 -11.12 -5.17 15.85
C ARG A 502 -10.79 -5.79 17.21
N ASN A 503 -11.72 -6.54 17.79
CA ASN A 503 -11.54 -7.20 19.08
C ASN A 503 -10.47 -8.29 19.01
N TYR A 504 -10.47 -9.08 17.93
CA TYR A 504 -9.44 -10.10 17.69
C TYR A 504 -8.06 -9.47 17.50
N TRP A 505 -7.96 -8.40 16.72
CA TRP A 505 -6.71 -7.67 16.49
C TRP A 505 -6.07 -7.20 17.80
N ARG A 506 -6.84 -6.61 18.72
CA ARG A 506 -6.35 -6.21 20.05
C ARG A 506 -5.71 -7.38 20.81
N ARG A 507 -6.33 -8.55 20.76
CA ARG A 507 -5.82 -9.76 21.43
C ARG A 507 -4.55 -10.29 20.78
N VAL A 508 -4.51 -10.29 19.45
CA VAL A 508 -3.31 -10.73 18.68
C VAL A 508 -2.12 -9.82 18.99
N ILE A 509 -2.33 -8.53 19.12
CA ILE A 509 -1.29 -7.56 19.53
C ILE A 509 -0.74 -7.88 20.92
N GLN A 510 -1.59 -8.26 21.88
CA GLN A 510 -1.15 -8.67 23.21
C GLN A 510 -0.30 -9.98 23.18
N VAL A 511 -0.65 -10.91 22.29
CA VAL A 511 0.19 -12.09 22.04
C VAL A 511 1.54 -11.68 21.45
N ALA A 512 1.55 -10.81 20.47
CA ALA A 512 2.75 -10.34 19.79
C ALA A 512 3.74 -9.60 20.72
N ASN A 513 3.22 -8.90 21.73
CA ASN A 513 4.06 -8.27 22.74
C ASN A 513 4.95 -9.25 23.51
N LYS A 514 4.50 -10.50 23.66
CA LYS A 514 5.19 -11.56 24.39
C LYS A 514 5.85 -12.61 23.50
N ASP A 515 5.50 -12.64 22.21
CA ASP A 515 5.97 -13.63 21.25
C ASP A 515 6.47 -12.94 19.96
N LYS A 516 7.78 -12.89 19.81
CA LYS A 516 8.45 -12.28 18.67
C LYS A 516 8.12 -12.99 17.33
N ASN A 517 7.75 -14.27 17.35
CA ASN A 517 7.32 -14.98 16.13
C ASN A 517 5.91 -14.54 15.72
N ALA A 518 5.00 -14.39 16.67
CA ALA A 518 3.67 -13.82 16.41
C ALA A 518 3.78 -12.38 15.90
N ALA A 519 4.68 -11.57 16.47
CA ALA A 519 4.98 -10.23 16.00
C ALA A 519 5.48 -10.23 14.54
N ALA A 520 6.39 -11.15 14.19
CA ALA A 520 6.89 -11.28 12.82
C ALA A 520 5.80 -11.70 11.82
N ASP A 521 4.89 -12.62 12.20
CA ASP A 521 3.76 -13.04 11.36
C ASP A 521 2.80 -11.86 11.08
N ILE A 522 2.53 -11.03 12.10
CA ILE A 522 1.74 -9.80 11.95
C ILE A 522 2.41 -8.87 10.94
N ILE A 523 3.69 -8.58 11.11
CA ILE A 523 4.38 -7.66 10.22
C ILE A 523 4.44 -8.18 8.79
N ARG A 524 4.70 -9.47 8.56
CA ARG A 524 4.68 -10.05 7.21
C ARG A 524 3.32 -9.86 6.52
N SER A 525 2.23 -9.99 7.26
CA SER A 525 0.89 -9.75 6.76
C SER A 525 0.67 -8.26 6.45
N LEU A 526 1.07 -7.35 7.36
CA LEU A 526 1.01 -5.90 7.13
C LEU A 526 1.91 -5.43 5.98
N GLN A 527 3.02 -6.13 5.74
CA GLN A 527 3.95 -5.90 4.63
C GLN A 527 3.47 -6.52 3.29
N LEU A 528 2.27 -7.11 3.27
CA LEU A 528 1.61 -7.70 2.09
C LEU A 528 2.41 -8.82 1.39
N ILE A 529 3.28 -9.51 2.13
CA ILE A 529 4.07 -10.65 1.65
C ILE A 529 3.61 -11.99 2.22
N ALA A 530 2.62 -11.95 3.12
CA ALA A 530 1.93 -13.11 3.65
C ALA A 530 0.41 -12.91 3.55
N PRO A 531 -0.38 -13.99 3.42
CA PRO A 531 -1.83 -13.87 3.33
C PRO A 531 -2.40 -13.40 4.68
N PRO A 532 -3.49 -12.62 4.69
CA PRO A 532 -4.19 -12.24 5.94
C PRO A 532 -4.60 -13.45 6.78
N LEU A 533 -4.78 -14.60 6.15
CA LEU A 533 -5.10 -15.86 6.81
C LEU A 533 -4.05 -16.25 7.87
N ASP A 534 -2.78 -15.84 7.71
CA ASP A 534 -1.72 -16.14 8.68
C ASP A 534 -2.00 -15.54 10.07
N LEU A 535 -2.79 -14.47 10.14
CA LEU A 535 -3.28 -13.90 11.40
C LEU A 535 -4.29 -14.80 12.12
N LEU A 536 -4.91 -15.75 11.42
CA LEU A 536 -5.85 -16.74 11.95
C LEU A 536 -5.19 -18.12 12.14
N ARG A 537 -3.85 -18.19 12.09
CA ARG A 537 -3.14 -19.44 12.33
C ARG A 537 -3.63 -20.09 13.64
N PRO A 538 -3.94 -21.40 13.67
CA PRO A 538 -4.59 -22.04 14.81
C PRO A 538 -3.93 -21.75 16.16
N SER A 539 -2.60 -21.81 16.23
CA SER A 539 -1.85 -21.52 17.46
C SER A 539 -1.97 -20.05 17.89
N LEU A 540 -1.99 -19.10 16.95
CA LEU A 540 -2.15 -17.69 17.24
C LEU A 540 -3.61 -17.36 17.60
N PHE A 541 -4.56 -17.98 16.91
CA PHE A 541 -5.99 -17.82 17.17
C PHE A 541 -6.37 -18.29 18.57
N ILE A 542 -5.97 -19.53 18.94
CA ILE A 542 -6.23 -20.09 20.28
C ILE A 542 -5.63 -19.19 21.36
N ARG A 543 -4.38 -18.76 21.19
CA ARG A 543 -3.71 -17.86 22.15
C ARG A 543 -4.39 -16.51 22.23
N GLY A 544 -4.76 -15.90 21.11
CA GLY A 544 -5.51 -14.64 21.06
C GLY A 544 -6.86 -14.76 21.77
N MET A 545 -7.57 -15.85 21.57
CA MET A 545 -8.84 -16.09 22.27
C MET A 545 -8.63 -16.34 23.76
N TRP A 546 -7.58 -17.05 24.17
CA TRP A 546 -7.25 -17.33 25.57
C TRP A 546 -6.84 -16.07 26.35
N TYR A 547 -6.00 -15.22 25.76
CA TYR A 547 -5.59 -13.97 26.42
C TYR A 547 -6.76 -13.00 26.63
N GLY A 548 -7.78 -13.03 25.78
CA GLY A 548 -8.95 -12.16 25.90
C GLY A 548 -9.88 -12.48 27.08
N THR A 549 -9.72 -13.64 27.73
CA THR A 549 -10.51 -13.97 28.94
C THR A 549 -9.88 -13.44 30.23
N LYS A 550 -8.68 -12.85 30.16
CA LYS A 550 -7.89 -12.32 31.28
C LYS A 550 -7.57 -10.82 31.13
N ALA A 551 -8.29 -10.09 30.29
CA ALA A 551 -8.16 -8.63 30.24
C ALA A 551 -8.83 -8.02 31.47
N PRO A 552 -8.19 -7.00 32.13
CA PRO A 552 -8.78 -6.28 33.24
C PRO A 552 -10.02 -5.52 32.84
#